data_e6c9785952cb508b74aa5f47b6f05e58
#
_entry.id   e6c9785952cb508b74aa5f47b6f05e58
#
_cell.length_a   1.000
_cell.length_b   1.000
_cell.length_c   1.000
_cell.angle_alpha   90.00
_cell.angle_beta   90.00
_cell.angle_gamma   90.00
#
_symmetry.space_group_name_H-M   'P 1'
#
loop_
_entity.id
_entity.type
_entity.pdbx_description
1 polymer ?
#
loop_
_entity_poly.entity_id
_entity_poly.type
_entity_poly.pdbx_seq_one_letter_code
_entity_poly.pdbx_strand_id
1 'polypeptide(L)'
;PFTWEGCVVKISDKISYISRDIEDAILLGLLDDSLEELHEILKFEKKAIINNSVIINKLIFDLCTNSNPDDGLIFSDESLQLLDNIKAFNYKNIYYSDKVLASEKYFELVLTQIFEILKSAYDKENTLENLNKMKKNYNSVVTPFIKWINCYWNLTDRENTNLQNKVLFDINNEKDYLKAIIYYISGMTDNYAIECYNNIIGF
;
A
#
# COMPACT_ATOMS: atom_id res chain seq x y z
N PRO A 1 9.86 15.59 10.56
CA PRO A 1 10.75 16.20 9.55
C PRO A 1 11.63 17.27 10.18
N PHE A 2 12.82 17.53 9.59
CA PHE A 2 13.79 18.52 10.09
C PHE A 2 13.74 19.83 9.29
N THR A 3 13.01 19.85 8.17
CA THR A 3 12.87 21.03 7.31
C THR A 3 11.41 21.47 7.22
N TRP A 4 11.21 22.72 6.89
CA TRP A 4 9.86 23.29 6.67
C TRP A 4 9.12 22.56 5.55
N GLU A 5 9.80 22.30 4.43
CA GLU A 5 9.25 21.58 3.29
C GLU A 5 8.79 20.18 3.71
N GLY A 6 9.60 19.49 4.52
CA GLY A 6 9.26 18.18 5.06
C GLY A 6 8.04 18.23 5.98
N CYS A 7 7.88 19.30 6.78
CA CYS A 7 6.69 19.51 7.61
C CYS A 7 5.44 19.75 6.73
N VAL A 8 5.56 20.61 5.71
CA VAL A 8 4.47 20.89 4.76
C VAL A 8 4.04 19.60 4.06
N VAL A 9 4.98 18.83 3.51
CA VAL A 9 4.67 17.54 2.85
C VAL A 9 3.94 16.59 3.79
N LYS A 10 4.42 16.43 5.02
CA LYS A 10 3.81 15.53 6.02
C LYS A 10 2.37 15.94 6.38
N ILE A 11 2.10 17.23 6.52
CA ILE A 11 0.75 17.73 6.84
C ILE A 11 -0.17 17.61 5.63
N SER A 12 0.30 17.99 4.44
CA SER A 12 -0.47 17.89 3.19
C SER A 12 -0.88 16.44 2.90
N ASP A 13 0.02 15.50 3.12
CA ASP A 13 -0.24 14.05 2.98
C ASP A 13 -1.38 13.61 3.92
N LYS A 14 -1.32 13.99 5.20
CA LYS A 14 -2.36 13.67 6.17
C LYS A 14 -3.73 14.27 5.80
N ILE A 15 -3.78 15.54 5.39
CA ILE A 15 -5.03 16.19 4.98
C ILE A 15 -5.62 15.46 3.77
N SER A 16 -4.78 15.14 2.80
CA SER A 16 -5.19 14.46 1.57
C SER A 16 -5.79 13.08 1.85
N TYR A 17 -5.10 12.23 2.63
CA TYR A 17 -5.59 10.88 2.94
C TYR A 17 -6.90 10.91 3.72
N ILE A 18 -6.98 11.67 4.82
CA ILE A 18 -8.15 11.69 5.69
C ILE A 18 -9.44 11.98 4.91
N SER A 19 -9.38 12.93 3.99
CA SER A 19 -10.56 13.33 3.22
C SER A 19 -10.82 12.43 2.00
N ARG A 20 -9.76 11.91 1.37
CA ARG A 20 -9.87 11.01 0.23
C ARG A 20 -10.48 9.67 0.62
N ASP A 21 -10.04 9.13 1.75
CA ASP A 21 -10.57 7.85 2.25
C ASP A 21 -12.08 7.91 2.52
N ILE A 22 -12.61 9.06 2.95
CA ILE A 22 -14.06 9.27 3.10
C ILE A 22 -14.75 9.20 1.74
N GLU A 23 -14.24 9.92 0.74
CA GLU A 23 -14.83 9.93 -0.61
C GLU A 23 -14.84 8.53 -1.22
N ASP A 24 -13.72 7.83 -1.14
CA ASP A 24 -13.60 6.46 -1.66
C ASP A 24 -14.52 5.49 -0.88
N ALA A 25 -14.64 5.64 0.44
CA ALA A 25 -15.53 4.81 1.26
C ALA A 25 -17.02 5.05 0.96
N ILE A 26 -17.41 6.29 0.66
CA ILE A 26 -18.77 6.60 0.18
C ILE A 26 -19.03 5.92 -1.18
N LEU A 27 -18.09 6.05 -2.12
CA LEU A 27 -18.20 5.42 -3.44
C LEU A 27 -18.31 3.90 -3.37
N LEU A 28 -17.65 3.28 -2.39
CA LEU A 28 -17.67 1.83 -2.15
C LEU A 28 -18.89 1.37 -1.31
N GLY A 29 -19.77 2.29 -0.88
CA GLY A 29 -20.91 1.98 -0.02
C GLY A 29 -20.53 1.41 1.35
N LEU A 30 -19.39 1.86 1.89
CA LEU A 30 -18.93 1.46 3.24
C LEU A 30 -19.56 2.30 4.35
N LEU A 31 -20.06 3.49 4.04
CA LEU A 31 -20.51 4.49 5.00
C LEU A 31 -22.04 4.72 5.00
N ASP A 32 -22.81 3.91 4.28
CA ASP A 32 -24.25 4.13 4.12
C ASP A 32 -24.98 4.29 5.47
N ASP A 33 -24.60 3.48 6.47
CA ASP A 33 -25.17 3.51 7.83
C ASP A 33 -24.56 4.59 8.74
N SER A 34 -23.46 5.24 8.32
CA SER A 34 -22.67 6.15 9.14
C SER A 34 -22.65 7.60 8.61
N LEU A 35 -23.34 7.87 7.51
CA LEU A 35 -23.36 9.20 6.90
C LEU A 35 -23.91 10.30 7.81
N GLU A 36 -24.88 9.99 8.67
CA GLU A 36 -25.41 10.98 9.64
C GLU A 36 -24.33 11.38 10.67
N GLU A 37 -23.61 10.41 11.24
CA GLU A 37 -22.48 10.67 12.15
C GLU A 37 -21.42 11.55 11.46
N LEU A 38 -21.11 11.28 10.18
CA LEU A 38 -20.14 12.05 9.42
C LEU A 38 -20.60 13.50 9.18
N HIS A 39 -21.88 13.72 8.83
CA HIS A 39 -22.44 15.07 8.69
C HIS A 39 -22.35 15.89 9.99
N GLU A 40 -22.59 15.25 11.13
CA GLU A 40 -22.45 15.90 12.45
C GLU A 40 -21.00 16.29 12.74
N ILE A 41 -20.03 15.40 12.45
CA ILE A 41 -18.60 15.68 12.62
C ILE A 41 -18.16 16.85 11.74
N LEU A 42 -18.58 16.87 10.48
CA LEU A 42 -18.23 17.90 9.51
C LEU A 42 -19.00 19.21 9.72
N LYS A 43 -20.05 19.19 10.56
CA LYS A 43 -21.00 20.29 10.74
C LYS A 43 -21.67 20.72 9.42
N PHE A 44 -21.96 19.73 8.57
CA PHE A 44 -22.68 19.93 7.31
C PHE A 44 -24.18 19.72 7.49
N GLU A 45 -24.97 20.39 6.65
CA GLU A 45 -26.39 20.09 6.57
C GLU A 45 -26.61 18.62 6.15
N LYS A 46 -27.65 17.95 6.72
CA LYS A 46 -27.92 16.52 6.51
C LYS A 46 -28.06 16.06 5.04
N LYS A 47 -28.26 17.02 4.13
CA LYS A 47 -28.38 16.76 2.68
C LYS A 47 -27.21 17.30 1.85
N ALA A 48 -26.21 17.89 2.50
CA ALA A 48 -25.04 18.39 1.80
C ALA A 48 -24.25 17.22 1.22
N ILE A 49 -23.80 17.35 -0.01
CA ILE A 49 -22.90 16.39 -0.63
C ILE A 49 -21.53 16.52 0.06
N ILE A 50 -21.07 15.46 0.68
CA ILE A 50 -19.74 15.41 1.26
C ILE A 50 -18.74 15.37 0.12
N ASN A 51 -17.93 16.41 0.04
CA ASN A 51 -16.91 16.57 -0.99
C ASN A 51 -15.54 16.72 -0.34
N ASN A 52 -14.60 15.90 -0.77
CA ASN A 52 -13.21 15.92 -0.40
C ASN A 52 -12.62 17.35 -0.45
N SER A 53 -12.88 18.09 -1.53
CA SER A 53 -12.36 19.45 -1.72
C SER A 53 -12.79 20.42 -0.63
N VAL A 54 -14.00 20.30 -0.08
CA VAL A 54 -14.48 21.19 0.99
C VAL A 54 -13.71 20.93 2.28
N ILE A 55 -13.47 19.67 2.62
CA ILE A 55 -12.70 19.28 3.81
C ILE A 55 -11.27 19.77 3.68
N ILE A 56 -10.63 19.48 2.53
CA ILE A 56 -9.25 19.91 2.25
C ILE A 56 -9.12 21.42 2.32
N ASN A 57 -10.01 22.16 1.65
CA ASN A 57 -9.94 23.63 1.62
C ASN A 57 -10.09 24.24 3.02
N LYS A 58 -11.01 23.72 3.84
CA LYS A 58 -11.18 24.18 5.22
C LYS A 58 -9.89 24.02 6.03
N LEU A 59 -9.28 22.83 5.95
CA LEU A 59 -8.07 22.50 6.70
C LEU A 59 -6.83 23.28 6.19
N ILE A 60 -6.69 23.44 4.87
CA ILE A 60 -5.58 24.23 4.29
C ILE A 60 -5.72 25.69 4.67
N PHE A 61 -6.93 26.25 4.56
CA PHE A 61 -7.17 27.65 4.93
C PHE A 61 -6.84 27.90 6.39
N ASP A 62 -7.30 27.05 7.29
CA ASP A 62 -7.02 27.14 8.73
C ASP A 62 -5.50 27.06 9.00
N LEU A 63 -4.82 26.08 8.39
CA LEU A 63 -3.38 25.90 8.52
C LEU A 63 -2.61 27.15 8.07
N CYS A 64 -2.96 27.70 6.90
CA CYS A 64 -2.29 28.88 6.36
C CYS A 64 -2.55 30.13 7.22
N THR A 65 -3.72 30.22 7.84
CA THR A 65 -4.10 31.39 8.66
C THR A 65 -3.41 31.40 10.02
N ASN A 66 -3.19 30.21 10.61
CA ASN A 66 -2.65 30.07 11.96
C ASN A 66 -1.13 29.81 12.00
N SER A 67 -0.52 29.42 10.86
CA SER A 67 0.91 29.12 10.80
C SER A 67 1.75 30.38 10.62
N ASN A 68 2.91 30.41 11.26
CA ASN A 68 3.90 31.47 11.12
C ASN A 68 5.33 30.93 11.30
N PRO A 69 6.39 31.68 10.91
CA PRO A 69 7.77 31.19 10.98
C PRO A 69 8.28 30.90 12.39
N ASP A 70 7.72 31.56 13.42
CA ASP A 70 8.21 31.47 14.80
C ASP A 70 7.61 30.21 15.49
N ASP A 71 6.33 29.96 15.28
CA ASP A 71 5.58 28.89 15.95
C ASP A 71 5.46 27.60 15.09
N GLY A 72 5.66 27.69 13.78
CA GLY A 72 5.58 26.56 12.87
C GLY A 72 4.26 26.40 12.15
N LEU A 73 4.00 25.18 11.66
CA LEU A 73 2.72 24.82 11.05
C LEU A 73 1.73 24.44 12.14
N ILE A 74 0.71 25.27 12.32
CA ILE A 74 -0.25 25.18 13.41
C ILE A 74 -1.68 25.19 12.86
N PHE A 75 -2.51 24.28 13.35
CA PHE A 75 -3.96 24.34 13.20
C PHE A 75 -4.59 25.05 14.41
N SER A 76 -5.74 25.66 14.20
CA SER A 76 -6.60 26.05 15.32
C SER A 76 -7.05 24.83 16.14
N ASP A 77 -7.44 25.04 17.39
CA ASP A 77 -7.98 23.97 18.25
C ASP A 77 -9.22 23.31 17.61
N GLU A 78 -10.06 24.11 16.92
CA GLU A 78 -11.24 23.60 16.22
C GLU A 78 -10.84 22.65 15.08
N SER A 79 -9.85 22.99 14.28
CA SER A 79 -9.38 22.17 13.18
C SER A 79 -8.61 20.94 13.65
N LEU A 80 -7.87 21.02 14.76
CA LEU A 80 -7.26 19.86 15.40
C LEU A 80 -8.32 18.87 15.87
N GLN A 81 -9.35 19.35 16.58
CA GLN A 81 -10.45 18.51 17.03
C GLN A 81 -11.22 17.88 15.85
N LEU A 82 -11.46 18.65 14.78
CA LEU A 82 -12.08 18.14 13.57
C LEU A 82 -11.24 17.00 12.95
N LEU A 83 -9.92 17.17 12.83
CA LEU A 83 -9.02 16.16 12.32
C LEU A 83 -9.04 14.89 13.17
N ASP A 84 -9.02 15.01 14.49
CA ASP A 84 -9.07 13.86 15.39
C ASP A 84 -10.42 13.15 15.32
N ASN A 85 -11.53 13.87 15.21
CA ASN A 85 -12.85 13.30 15.04
C ASN A 85 -12.99 12.56 13.71
N ILE A 86 -12.54 13.16 12.61
CA ILE A 86 -12.54 12.49 11.28
C ILE A 86 -11.66 11.25 11.32
N LYS A 87 -10.49 11.33 11.91
CA LYS A 87 -9.58 10.19 12.05
C LYS A 87 -10.23 9.06 12.85
N ALA A 88 -10.84 9.36 13.99
CA ALA A 88 -11.54 8.36 14.80
C ALA A 88 -12.70 7.72 14.02
N PHE A 89 -13.45 8.52 13.27
CA PHE A 89 -14.51 8.06 12.37
C PHE A 89 -13.98 7.11 11.30
N ASN A 90 -12.89 7.49 10.60
CA ASN A 90 -12.29 6.66 9.56
C ASN A 90 -11.79 5.32 10.11
N TYR A 91 -11.14 5.33 11.29
CA TYR A 91 -10.73 4.09 11.94
C TYR A 91 -11.92 3.18 12.24
N LYS A 92 -12.99 3.72 12.84
CA LYS A 92 -14.16 2.94 13.24
C LYS A 92 -14.95 2.43 12.04
N ASN A 93 -15.25 3.29 11.07
CA ASN A 93 -16.24 3.01 10.02
C ASN A 93 -15.62 2.58 8.68
N ILE A 94 -14.32 2.84 8.46
CA ILE A 94 -13.63 2.46 7.22
C ILE A 94 -12.63 1.34 7.52
N TYR A 95 -11.52 1.65 8.23
CA TYR A 95 -10.40 0.72 8.35
C TYR A 95 -10.70 -0.54 9.15
N TYR A 96 -11.56 -0.45 10.17
CA TYR A 96 -12.01 -1.61 10.97
C TYR A 96 -13.40 -2.12 10.59
N SER A 97 -13.92 -1.72 9.41
CA SER A 97 -15.16 -2.29 8.91
C SER A 97 -14.99 -3.77 8.55
N ASP A 98 -16.04 -4.56 8.73
CA ASP A 98 -16.00 -6.00 8.44
C ASP A 98 -15.62 -6.29 6.98
N LYS A 99 -16.04 -5.44 6.04
CA LYS A 99 -15.70 -5.57 4.61
C LYS A 99 -14.20 -5.39 4.37
N VAL A 100 -13.57 -4.38 4.99
CA VAL A 100 -12.13 -4.12 4.84
C VAL A 100 -11.33 -5.22 5.51
N LEU A 101 -11.70 -5.64 6.74
CA LEU A 101 -11.03 -6.74 7.43
C LEU A 101 -11.16 -8.08 6.69
N ALA A 102 -12.29 -8.34 6.04
CA ALA A 102 -12.45 -9.52 5.19
C ALA A 102 -11.53 -9.46 3.95
N SER A 103 -11.39 -8.28 3.34
CA SER A 103 -10.49 -8.04 2.21
C SER A 103 -9.02 -8.21 2.61
N GLU A 104 -8.62 -7.68 3.77
CA GLU A 104 -7.26 -7.87 4.31
C GLU A 104 -6.91 -9.36 4.46
N LYS A 105 -7.80 -10.16 5.06
CA LYS A 105 -7.59 -11.61 5.20
C LYS A 105 -7.47 -12.32 3.85
N TYR A 106 -8.25 -11.91 2.86
CA TYR A 106 -8.15 -12.44 1.53
C TYR A 106 -6.79 -12.15 0.89
N PHE A 107 -6.33 -10.89 0.96
CA PHE A 107 -5.01 -10.52 0.42
C PHE A 107 -3.87 -11.16 1.20
N GLU A 108 -3.98 -11.31 2.51
CA GLU A 108 -3.01 -12.06 3.32
C GLU A 108 -2.85 -13.50 2.80
N LEU A 109 -3.97 -14.18 2.52
CA LEU A 109 -3.95 -15.51 1.93
C LEU A 109 -3.27 -15.51 0.55
N VAL A 110 -3.67 -14.60 -0.34
CA VAL A 110 -3.12 -14.49 -1.71
C VAL A 110 -1.61 -14.28 -1.67
N LEU A 111 -1.13 -13.29 -0.93
CA LEU A 111 0.29 -12.94 -0.87
C LEU A 111 1.12 -14.02 -0.19
N THR A 112 0.59 -14.65 0.87
CA THR A 112 1.25 -15.75 1.58
C THR A 112 1.42 -16.96 0.66
N GLN A 113 0.42 -17.32 -0.13
CA GLN A 113 0.53 -18.45 -1.05
C GLN A 113 1.57 -18.20 -2.15
N ILE A 114 1.62 -17.01 -2.73
CA ILE A 114 2.65 -16.64 -3.71
C ILE A 114 4.04 -16.73 -3.07
N PHE A 115 4.19 -16.19 -1.85
CA PHE A 115 5.43 -16.23 -1.10
C PHE A 115 5.91 -17.66 -0.82
N GLU A 116 5.05 -18.53 -0.27
CA GLU A 116 5.42 -19.90 0.09
C GLU A 116 5.76 -20.75 -1.13
N ILE A 117 5.09 -20.55 -2.26
CA ILE A 117 5.44 -21.22 -3.52
C ILE A 117 6.85 -20.82 -3.96
N LEU A 118 7.16 -19.55 -4.02
CA LEU A 118 8.49 -19.09 -4.43
C LEU A 118 9.56 -19.52 -3.42
N LYS A 119 9.27 -19.45 -2.12
CA LYS A 119 10.16 -19.89 -1.05
C LYS A 119 10.50 -21.38 -1.14
N SER A 120 9.55 -22.23 -1.52
CA SER A 120 9.76 -23.68 -1.64
C SER A 120 10.81 -24.07 -2.68
N ALA A 121 11.17 -23.17 -3.59
CA ALA A 121 12.23 -23.38 -4.56
C ALA A 121 13.66 -23.28 -3.96
N TYR A 122 13.78 -22.66 -2.77
CA TYR A 122 15.09 -22.41 -2.20
C TYR A 122 15.84 -23.70 -1.84
N ASP A 123 17.00 -23.86 -2.40
CA ASP A 123 17.95 -24.95 -2.11
C ASP A 123 19.38 -24.50 -2.49
N LYS A 124 19.84 -23.43 -1.89
CA LYS A 124 21.16 -22.84 -2.15
C LYS A 124 21.50 -22.84 -3.65
N GLU A 125 22.54 -23.58 -4.04
CA GLU A 125 23.03 -23.64 -5.42
C GLU A 125 22.02 -24.20 -6.42
N ASN A 126 21.04 -24.99 -5.98
CA ASN A 126 20.02 -25.60 -6.84
C ASN A 126 18.75 -24.73 -6.99
N THR A 127 18.68 -23.57 -6.34
CA THR A 127 17.47 -22.72 -6.32
C THR A 127 16.97 -22.39 -7.73
N LEU A 128 17.87 -22.01 -8.65
CA LEU A 128 17.46 -21.70 -10.03
C LEU A 128 16.94 -22.93 -10.78
N GLU A 129 17.56 -24.09 -10.60
CA GLU A 129 17.10 -25.31 -11.20
C GLU A 129 15.70 -25.70 -10.70
N ASN A 130 15.47 -25.56 -9.38
CA ASN A 130 14.16 -25.80 -8.77
C ASN A 130 13.10 -24.83 -9.30
N LEU A 131 13.41 -23.54 -9.39
CA LEU A 131 12.52 -22.57 -10.02
C LEU A 131 12.18 -22.95 -11.46
N ASN A 132 13.16 -23.41 -12.24
CA ASN A 132 12.91 -23.85 -13.63
C ASN A 132 12.02 -25.09 -13.69
N LYS A 133 12.17 -26.05 -12.76
CA LYS A 133 11.29 -27.22 -12.65
C LYS A 133 9.86 -26.82 -12.29
N MET A 134 9.71 -25.84 -11.40
CA MET A 134 8.39 -25.34 -10.94
C MET A 134 7.60 -24.60 -12.03
N LYS A 135 8.25 -24.10 -13.10
CA LYS A 135 7.55 -23.51 -14.25
C LYS A 135 6.47 -24.40 -14.84
N LYS A 136 6.63 -25.72 -14.77
CA LYS A 136 5.64 -26.66 -15.30
C LYS A 136 4.27 -26.51 -14.64
N ASN A 137 4.25 -26.24 -13.33
CA ASN A 137 3.03 -26.18 -12.54
C ASN A 137 2.60 -24.72 -12.20
N TYR A 138 3.57 -23.80 -12.08
CA TYR A 138 3.36 -22.43 -11.61
C TYR A 138 3.95 -21.40 -12.57
N ASN A 139 3.75 -21.58 -13.87
CA ASN A 139 4.38 -20.77 -14.89
C ASN A 139 4.11 -19.27 -14.77
N SER A 140 2.87 -18.92 -14.45
CA SER A 140 2.41 -17.51 -14.32
C SER A 140 3.08 -16.74 -13.17
N VAL A 141 3.53 -17.44 -12.13
CA VAL A 141 4.22 -16.86 -10.97
C VAL A 141 5.73 -16.95 -11.12
N VAL A 142 6.21 -18.16 -11.46
CA VAL A 142 7.65 -18.45 -11.43
C VAL A 142 8.41 -17.83 -12.61
N THR A 143 7.82 -17.83 -13.81
CA THR A 143 8.51 -17.25 -14.98
C THR A 143 8.73 -15.75 -14.87
N PRO A 144 7.73 -14.92 -14.48
CA PRO A 144 7.95 -13.50 -14.23
C PRO A 144 8.92 -13.25 -13.09
N PHE A 145 8.86 -14.03 -12.00
CA PHE A 145 9.80 -13.92 -10.89
C PHE A 145 11.25 -14.18 -11.33
N ILE A 146 11.52 -15.26 -12.08
CA ILE A 146 12.87 -15.54 -12.62
C ILE A 146 13.33 -14.38 -13.50
N LYS A 147 12.46 -13.87 -14.38
CA LYS A 147 12.78 -12.75 -15.26
C LYS A 147 13.14 -11.49 -14.46
N TRP A 148 12.41 -11.23 -13.38
CA TRP A 148 12.65 -10.08 -12.51
C TRP A 148 13.94 -10.25 -11.69
N ILE A 149 14.13 -11.41 -11.00
CA ILE A 149 15.30 -11.62 -10.15
C ILE A 149 16.61 -11.65 -10.94
N ASN A 150 16.57 -12.12 -12.19
CA ASN A 150 17.73 -12.09 -13.10
C ASN A 150 18.27 -10.67 -13.31
N CYS A 151 17.47 -9.64 -13.12
CA CYS A 151 17.93 -8.26 -13.20
C CYS A 151 18.75 -7.80 -11.99
N TYR A 152 18.64 -8.50 -10.84
CA TYR A 152 19.12 -7.98 -9.55
C TYR A 152 20.04 -8.92 -8.75
N TRP A 153 20.29 -10.13 -9.23
CA TRP A 153 21.13 -11.09 -8.53
C TRP A 153 22.53 -11.21 -9.15
N ASN A 154 23.44 -11.92 -8.45
CA ASN A 154 24.81 -12.21 -8.86
C ASN A 154 24.89 -13.37 -9.87
N LEU A 155 24.46 -13.14 -11.12
CA LEU A 155 24.60 -14.13 -12.20
C LEU A 155 26.05 -14.40 -12.54
N THR A 156 26.38 -15.66 -12.88
CA THR A 156 27.73 -16.11 -13.23
C THR A 156 28.29 -15.38 -14.47
N ASP A 157 27.41 -15.03 -15.45
CA ASP A 157 27.75 -14.39 -16.70
C ASP A 157 27.19 -12.97 -16.81
N ARG A 158 27.01 -12.26 -15.68
CA ARG A 158 26.42 -10.94 -15.66
C ARG A 158 27.16 -9.92 -16.52
N GLU A 159 28.49 -10.02 -16.62
CA GLU A 159 29.33 -9.15 -17.46
C GLU A 159 29.01 -9.27 -18.95
N ASN A 160 28.46 -10.40 -19.40
CA ASN A 160 28.03 -10.64 -20.76
C ASN A 160 26.58 -10.20 -21.02
N THR A 161 25.90 -9.67 -20.02
CA THR A 161 24.55 -9.13 -20.15
C THR A 161 24.59 -7.60 -20.23
N ASN A 162 23.69 -7.00 -20.99
CA ASN A 162 23.53 -5.54 -21.05
C ASN A 162 22.80 -4.98 -19.78
N LEU A 163 22.80 -5.71 -18.67
CA LEU A 163 22.15 -5.31 -17.44
C LEU A 163 22.95 -4.27 -16.69
N GLN A 164 22.39 -3.06 -16.59
CA GLN A 164 22.96 -1.95 -15.82
C GLN A 164 22.49 -1.88 -14.36
N ASN A 165 21.57 -2.75 -13.97
CA ASN A 165 20.99 -2.80 -12.64
C ASN A 165 22.06 -3.17 -11.61
N LYS A 166 22.01 -2.52 -10.45
CA LYS A 166 22.84 -2.90 -9.31
C LYS A 166 22.46 -4.31 -8.84
N VAL A 167 23.46 -5.13 -8.53
CA VAL A 167 23.24 -6.41 -7.84
C VAL A 167 22.76 -6.13 -6.42
N LEU A 168 21.62 -6.69 -6.06
CA LEU A 168 20.98 -6.50 -4.75
C LEU A 168 20.93 -7.79 -3.92
N PHE A 169 20.94 -8.96 -4.57
CA PHE A 169 20.71 -10.25 -3.94
C PHE A 169 21.76 -11.27 -4.32
N ASP A 170 22.16 -12.09 -3.32
CA ASP A 170 22.85 -13.35 -3.53
C ASP A 170 21.84 -14.49 -3.41
N ILE A 171 21.57 -15.19 -4.52
CA ILE A 171 20.57 -16.27 -4.55
C ILE A 171 20.98 -17.46 -3.67
N ASN A 172 22.26 -17.64 -3.40
CA ASN A 172 22.77 -18.70 -2.54
C ASN A 172 22.60 -18.37 -1.05
N ASN A 173 22.27 -17.11 -0.73
CA ASN A 173 21.97 -16.66 0.62
C ASN A 173 20.45 -16.67 0.84
N GLU A 174 19.98 -17.51 1.77
CA GLU A 174 18.56 -17.65 2.07
C GLU A 174 17.88 -16.32 2.41
N LYS A 175 18.51 -15.49 3.22
CA LYS A 175 17.94 -14.18 3.62
C LYS A 175 17.77 -13.25 2.42
N ASP A 176 18.74 -13.24 1.51
CA ASP A 176 18.66 -12.44 0.28
C ASP A 176 17.60 -12.98 -0.67
N TYR A 177 17.48 -14.30 -0.79
CA TYR A 177 16.44 -14.91 -1.59
C TYR A 177 15.04 -14.60 -1.06
N LEU A 178 14.81 -14.75 0.25
CA LEU A 178 13.52 -14.39 0.88
C LEU A 178 13.22 -12.89 0.72
N LYS A 179 14.23 -12.04 0.87
CA LYS A 179 14.08 -10.60 0.65
C LYS A 179 13.74 -10.27 -0.81
N ALA A 180 14.32 -10.99 -1.77
CA ALA A 180 13.98 -10.84 -3.18
C ALA A 180 12.51 -11.19 -3.44
N ILE A 181 11.99 -12.27 -2.85
CA ILE A 181 10.56 -12.61 -2.96
C ILE A 181 9.69 -11.48 -2.41
N ILE A 182 10.01 -10.95 -1.23
CA ILE A 182 9.27 -9.83 -0.62
C ILE A 182 9.27 -8.60 -1.55
N TYR A 183 10.43 -8.24 -2.12
CA TYR A 183 10.52 -7.11 -3.03
C TYR A 183 9.73 -7.33 -4.33
N TYR A 184 9.74 -8.55 -4.85
CA TYR A 184 8.95 -8.89 -6.02
C TYR A 184 7.44 -8.78 -5.74
N ILE A 185 6.97 -9.33 -4.63
CA ILE A 185 5.56 -9.28 -4.22
C ILE A 185 5.14 -7.82 -3.94
N SER A 186 5.97 -7.03 -3.25
CA SER A 186 5.65 -5.63 -2.93
C SER A 186 5.54 -4.72 -4.16
N GLY A 187 6.08 -5.15 -5.30
CA GLY A 187 5.92 -4.47 -6.59
C GLY A 187 4.70 -4.90 -7.40
N MET A 188 3.90 -5.85 -6.91
CA MET A 188 2.68 -6.28 -7.59
C MET A 188 1.55 -5.28 -7.39
N THR A 189 0.68 -5.16 -8.40
CA THR A 189 -0.65 -4.57 -8.20
C THR A 189 -1.59 -5.64 -7.62
N ASP A 190 -2.68 -5.20 -6.96
CA ASP A 190 -3.68 -6.11 -6.41
C ASP A 190 -4.23 -7.08 -7.46
N ASN A 191 -4.59 -6.55 -8.63
CA ASN A 191 -5.09 -7.38 -9.73
C ASN A 191 -4.08 -8.42 -10.20
N TYR A 192 -2.79 -8.07 -10.27
CA TYR A 192 -1.76 -9.01 -10.67
C TYR A 192 -1.54 -10.09 -9.62
N ALA A 193 -1.56 -9.75 -8.33
CA ALA A 193 -1.46 -10.73 -7.25
C ALA A 193 -2.65 -11.72 -7.27
N ILE A 194 -3.88 -11.21 -7.47
CA ILE A 194 -5.08 -12.05 -7.62
C ILE A 194 -4.97 -12.97 -8.83
N GLU A 195 -4.53 -12.46 -9.98
CA GLU A 195 -4.33 -13.26 -11.19
C GLU A 195 -3.29 -14.36 -10.96
N CYS A 196 -2.16 -14.04 -10.32
CA CYS A 196 -1.16 -15.01 -9.94
C CYS A 196 -1.76 -16.12 -9.05
N TYR A 197 -2.51 -15.73 -8.01
CA TYR A 197 -3.15 -16.67 -7.11
C TYR A 197 -4.17 -17.57 -7.81
N ASN A 198 -5.04 -17.01 -8.64
CA ASN A 198 -6.01 -17.77 -9.41
C ASN A 198 -5.35 -18.79 -10.34
N ASN A 199 -4.21 -18.44 -10.92
CA ASN A 199 -3.43 -19.37 -11.75
C ASN A 199 -2.69 -20.48 -10.94
N ILE A 200 -2.53 -20.28 -9.62
CA ILE A 200 -1.98 -21.30 -8.72
C ILE A 200 -3.02 -22.37 -8.42
N ILE A 201 -4.27 -21.94 -8.17
CA ILE A 201 -5.36 -22.83 -7.73
C ILE A 201 -6.25 -23.31 -8.89
N GLY A 202 -6.17 -22.66 -10.07
CA GLY A 202 -6.93 -23.01 -11.27
C GLY A 202 -6.26 -24.16 -12.01
N PHE A 203 -7.06 -25.17 -12.36
CA PHE A 203 -6.67 -26.28 -13.24
C PHE A 203 -7.04 -25.95 -14.68
#